data_860c293527bda80a779d66e992e32b4a
#
_entry.id   860c293527bda80a779d66e992e32b4a
#
_cell.length_a   1.000
_cell.length_b   1.000
_cell.length_c   1.000
_cell.angle_alpha   90.00
_cell.angle_beta   90.00
_cell.angle_gamma   90.00
#
_symmetry.space_group_name_H-M   'P 1'
#
loop_
_entity.id
_entity.type
_entity.pdbx_description
1 polymer ?
#
loop_
_entity_poly.entity_id
_entity_poly.type
_entity_poly.pdbx_seq_one_letter_code
_entity_poly.pdbx_strand_id
1 'polypeptide(L)'
;MRIASIGAGPAALYFAILRKKQHPEDEIVLFERNAPMQTFGWGVVFSDETLSNFEAADKPTHDAVSRRFCHWDSIDIFLKGQRVRSTGHGFAGIARRELLGVLQRRCSELGVRVVFDREMTEADIEGLANDYDLLLGADGVNSKVRKRWESHFSPSIDVRKCKYIWLGTDRRYSSFTFVFEKNEHGNFQVHAYPFDESRSTFIVECDEASWRAAGLDRKPVEEAVAYLEKLFASYLGGGKLLTNKSSWLNFPTIRNDRWWWKPAGAGAAVVLMGDAARTAHFSIGSGTKLAMEDSIGLAEAMARAPSLEEALVAYELDRKDASARIQKSAQDSLMFFENVKRYYDDQSPL
;
A
#
# COMPACT_ATOMS: atom_id res chain seq x y z
N MET A 1 -17.17 22.77 5.47
CA MET A 1 -17.46 21.67 4.54
C MET A 1 -17.69 20.38 5.31
N ARG A 2 -18.61 19.50 4.87
CA ARG A 2 -18.80 18.17 5.45
C ARG A 2 -18.15 17.11 4.54
N ILE A 3 -17.23 16.36 5.09
CA ILE A 3 -16.43 15.38 4.36
C ILE A 3 -16.57 14.00 4.99
N ALA A 4 -16.95 13.00 4.22
CA ALA A 4 -16.98 11.61 4.64
C ALA A 4 -15.93 10.79 3.89
N SER A 5 -15.37 9.77 4.54
CA SER A 5 -14.49 8.79 3.90
C SER A 5 -14.94 7.37 4.16
N ILE A 6 -14.95 6.58 3.12
CA ILE A 6 -15.04 5.13 3.22
C ILE A 6 -13.60 4.59 3.23
N GLY A 7 -13.23 4.02 4.37
CA GLY A 7 -11.88 3.63 4.71
C GLY A 7 -11.13 4.70 5.51
N ALA A 8 -10.36 4.27 6.52
CA ALA A 8 -9.44 5.07 7.33
C ALA A 8 -8.01 4.50 7.22
N GLY A 9 -7.59 4.22 5.99
CA GLY A 9 -6.20 3.89 5.66
C GLY A 9 -5.31 5.14 5.63
N PRO A 10 -4.00 4.98 5.34
CA PRO A 10 -3.05 6.09 5.32
C PRO A 10 -3.49 7.28 4.46
N ALA A 11 -4.12 7.04 3.30
CA ALA A 11 -4.62 8.11 2.44
C ALA A 11 -5.67 8.98 3.13
N ALA A 12 -6.75 8.37 3.66
CA ALA A 12 -7.84 9.12 4.28
C ALA A 12 -7.40 9.81 5.58
N LEU A 13 -6.66 9.10 6.44
CA LEU A 13 -6.16 9.66 7.70
C LEU A 13 -5.27 10.88 7.46
N TYR A 14 -4.32 10.76 6.53
CA TYR A 14 -3.38 11.85 6.27
C TYR A 14 -4.06 13.03 5.58
N PHE A 15 -4.97 12.79 4.64
CA PHE A 15 -5.80 13.85 4.08
C PHE A 15 -6.60 14.59 5.16
N ALA A 16 -7.26 13.84 6.06
CA ALA A 16 -8.04 14.45 7.14
C ALA A 16 -7.18 15.33 8.07
N ILE A 17 -5.95 14.90 8.38
CA ILE A 17 -4.98 15.70 9.13
C ILE A 17 -4.68 17.01 8.40
N LEU A 18 -4.29 16.93 7.12
CA LEU A 18 -3.92 18.12 6.34
C LEU A 18 -5.10 19.07 6.18
N ARG A 19 -6.29 18.56 5.90
CA ARG A 19 -7.49 19.37 5.72
C ARG A 19 -7.91 20.05 7.02
N LYS A 20 -7.88 19.36 8.15
CA LYS A 20 -8.20 19.96 9.47
C LYS A 20 -7.20 21.03 9.91
N LYS A 21 -5.95 20.94 9.47
CA LYS A 21 -4.96 22.01 9.70
C LYS A 21 -5.28 23.26 8.90
N GLN A 22 -5.75 23.12 7.67
CA GLN A 22 -6.10 24.23 6.79
C GLN A 22 -7.47 24.81 7.16
N HIS A 23 -8.42 23.98 7.52
CA HIS A 23 -9.82 24.31 7.78
C HIS A 23 -10.31 23.58 9.04
N PRO A 24 -9.99 24.09 10.26
CA PRO A 24 -10.41 23.50 11.51
C PRO A 24 -11.94 23.35 11.66
N GLU A 25 -12.70 24.20 10.99
CA GLU A 25 -14.18 24.21 10.97
C GLU A 25 -14.80 23.08 10.16
N ASP A 26 -14.06 22.41 9.28
CA ASP A 26 -14.62 21.34 8.46
C ASP A 26 -15.00 20.13 9.32
N GLU A 27 -16.18 19.58 9.05
CA GLU A 27 -16.65 18.32 9.65
C GLU A 27 -16.08 17.15 8.85
N ILE A 28 -15.21 16.34 9.46
CA ILE A 28 -14.59 15.18 8.80
C ILE A 28 -14.89 13.91 9.58
N VAL A 29 -15.52 12.92 8.92
CA VAL A 29 -15.77 11.59 9.47
C VAL A 29 -15.18 10.49 8.56
N LEU A 30 -14.43 9.57 9.15
CA LEU A 30 -13.87 8.42 8.46
C LEU A 30 -14.51 7.14 8.98
N PHE A 31 -14.97 6.26 8.09
CA PHE A 31 -15.55 4.96 8.46
C PHE A 31 -14.57 3.84 8.12
N GLU A 32 -14.19 3.06 9.13
CA GLU A 32 -13.25 1.95 9.00
C GLU A 32 -13.90 0.65 9.45
N ARG A 33 -13.80 -0.39 8.62
CA ARG A 33 -14.37 -1.71 8.90
C ARG A 33 -13.61 -2.50 9.97
N ASN A 34 -12.34 -2.18 10.18
CA ASN A 34 -11.51 -2.86 11.16
C ASN A 34 -11.46 -2.08 12.47
N ALA A 35 -11.07 -2.76 13.56
CA ALA A 35 -10.75 -2.15 14.83
C ALA A 35 -9.54 -1.20 14.75
N PRO A 36 -9.38 -0.28 15.71
CA PRO A 36 -8.22 0.63 15.76
C PRO A 36 -6.89 -0.12 15.64
N MET A 37 -5.96 0.43 14.85
CA MET A 37 -4.63 -0.12 14.61
C MET A 37 -4.60 -1.54 14.01
N GLN A 38 -5.74 -2.13 13.69
CA GLN A 38 -5.80 -3.42 13.04
C GLN A 38 -5.44 -3.27 11.55
N THR A 39 -4.49 -4.07 11.08
CA THR A 39 -4.03 -4.07 9.69
C THR A 39 -3.60 -5.47 9.28
N PHE A 40 -3.49 -5.70 7.98
CA PHE A 40 -2.83 -6.87 7.40
C PHE A 40 -1.42 -6.49 6.92
N GLY A 41 -0.58 -7.49 6.72
CA GLY A 41 0.83 -7.27 6.35
C GLY A 41 1.66 -6.73 7.52
N TRP A 42 2.87 -6.28 7.25
CA TRP A 42 3.87 -6.01 8.29
C TRP A 42 4.46 -4.62 8.18
N GLY A 43 5.49 -4.45 7.38
CA GLY A 43 6.18 -3.17 7.21
C GLY A 43 5.77 -2.43 5.95
N VAL A 44 6.04 -1.14 5.94
CA VAL A 44 5.98 -0.26 4.76
C VAL A 44 7.31 0.46 4.61
N VAL A 45 7.65 0.81 3.37
CA VAL A 45 8.93 1.45 3.02
C VAL A 45 8.67 2.83 2.44
N PHE A 46 9.54 3.77 2.78
CA PHE A 46 9.60 5.12 2.23
C PHE A 46 11.00 5.42 1.70
N SER A 47 11.11 6.31 0.72
CA SER A 47 12.36 6.93 0.29
C SER A 47 12.56 8.27 1.00
N ASP A 48 13.79 8.76 1.07
CA ASP A 48 14.12 10.05 1.68
C ASP A 48 13.37 11.23 1.04
N GLU A 49 13.19 11.21 -0.31
CA GLU A 49 12.39 12.21 -1.02
C GLU A 49 10.96 12.30 -0.50
N THR A 50 10.33 11.13 -0.26
CA THR A 50 8.97 11.08 0.26
C THR A 50 8.88 11.67 1.67
N LEU A 51 9.88 11.42 2.50
CA LEU A 51 9.92 11.92 3.87
C LEU A 51 10.02 13.45 3.90
N SER A 52 10.76 14.05 2.97
CA SER A 52 10.85 15.51 2.83
C SER A 52 9.49 16.13 2.51
N ASN A 53 8.69 15.50 1.64
CA ASN A 53 7.34 15.97 1.32
C ASN A 53 6.40 15.88 2.55
N PHE A 54 6.56 14.84 3.39
CA PHE A 54 5.76 14.71 4.61
C PHE A 54 6.14 15.73 5.67
N GLU A 55 7.43 16.06 5.80
CA GLU A 55 7.90 17.10 6.70
C GLU A 55 7.31 18.46 6.35
N ALA A 56 7.33 18.80 5.06
CA ALA A 56 6.75 20.05 4.56
C ALA A 56 5.23 20.14 4.79
N ALA A 57 4.51 19.02 4.63
CA ALA A 57 3.06 18.98 4.75
C ALA A 57 2.57 19.01 6.21
N ASP A 58 3.13 18.16 7.08
CA ASP A 58 2.81 18.14 8.53
C ASP A 58 4.00 17.67 9.37
N LYS A 59 4.82 18.64 9.83
CA LYS A 59 5.99 18.36 10.65
C LYS A 59 5.70 17.53 11.91
N PRO A 60 4.61 17.75 12.70
CA PRO A 60 4.30 16.90 13.85
C PRO A 60 4.10 15.43 13.49
N THR A 61 3.37 15.14 12.40
CA THR A 61 3.21 13.75 11.90
C THR A 61 4.55 13.19 11.44
N HIS A 62 5.31 13.94 10.63
CA HIS A 62 6.63 13.54 10.17
C HIS A 62 7.55 13.17 11.34
N ASP A 63 7.68 14.04 12.36
CA ASP A 63 8.55 13.81 13.50
C ASP A 63 8.10 12.59 14.33
N ALA A 64 6.79 12.37 14.45
CA ALA A 64 6.25 11.22 15.16
C ALA A 64 6.51 9.89 14.41
N VAL A 65 6.46 9.89 13.07
CA VAL A 65 6.73 8.72 12.24
C VAL A 65 8.23 8.47 12.17
N SER A 66 9.05 9.51 11.96
CA SER A 66 10.50 9.43 11.77
C SER A 66 11.23 8.82 12.97
N ARG A 67 10.75 9.06 14.19
CA ARG A 67 11.28 8.41 15.42
C ARG A 67 11.09 6.89 15.46
N ARG A 68 10.32 6.33 14.55
CA ARG A 68 9.96 4.89 14.48
C ARG A 68 10.55 4.19 13.29
N PHE A 69 11.23 4.93 12.41
CA PHE A 69 11.86 4.34 11.26
C PHE A 69 13.11 3.55 11.60
N CYS A 70 13.29 2.43 10.91
CA CYS A 70 14.60 1.84 10.70
C CYS A 70 15.09 2.21 9.30
N HIS A 71 16.35 2.64 9.22
CA HIS A 71 16.97 3.12 8.00
C HIS A 71 17.98 2.11 7.46
N TRP A 72 18.08 2.03 6.14
CA TRP A 72 19.12 1.32 5.42
C TRP A 72 19.34 1.95 4.04
N ASP A 73 20.49 1.68 3.43
CA ASP A 73 20.83 2.26 2.13
C ASP A 73 21.13 1.22 1.05
N SER A 74 21.03 -0.06 1.39
CA SER A 74 21.49 -1.14 0.51
C SER A 74 20.35 -2.04 0.04
N ILE A 75 20.56 -2.60 -1.16
CA ILE A 75 19.77 -3.68 -1.74
C ILE A 75 20.69 -4.90 -1.87
N ASP A 76 20.23 -6.04 -1.36
CA ASP A 76 20.89 -7.33 -1.53
C ASP A 76 20.07 -8.22 -2.48
N ILE A 77 20.74 -8.83 -3.43
CA ILE A 77 20.16 -9.83 -4.34
C ILE A 77 20.90 -11.14 -4.14
N PHE A 78 20.16 -12.19 -3.76
CA PHE A 78 20.67 -13.55 -3.67
C PHE A 78 20.14 -14.37 -4.85
N LEU A 79 21.06 -14.87 -5.67
CA LEU A 79 20.77 -15.67 -6.85
C LEU A 79 21.79 -16.81 -6.96
N LYS A 80 21.35 -18.06 -7.06
CA LYS A 80 22.21 -19.26 -7.21
C LYS A 80 23.36 -19.31 -6.18
N GLY A 81 23.06 -18.98 -4.92
CA GLY A 81 24.05 -18.97 -3.83
C GLY A 81 25.01 -17.77 -3.81
N GLN A 82 24.93 -16.88 -4.78
CA GLN A 82 25.70 -15.66 -4.83
C GLN A 82 24.92 -14.48 -4.29
N ARG A 83 25.63 -13.51 -3.70
CA ARG A 83 25.08 -12.25 -3.21
C ARG A 83 25.67 -11.09 -3.99
N VAL A 84 24.81 -10.25 -4.53
CA VAL A 84 25.17 -8.94 -5.08
C VAL A 84 24.59 -7.86 -4.20
N ARG A 85 25.37 -6.83 -3.89
CA ARG A 85 24.93 -5.68 -3.09
C ARG A 85 25.07 -4.39 -3.87
N SER A 86 24.02 -3.57 -3.85
CA SER A 86 24.02 -2.17 -4.28
C SER A 86 23.78 -1.27 -3.07
N THR A 87 24.40 -0.10 -3.03
CA THR A 87 24.31 0.87 -1.91
C THR A 87 23.93 2.27 -2.41
N GLY A 88 23.60 3.17 -1.49
CA GLY A 88 23.27 4.56 -1.81
C GLY A 88 21.80 4.79 -2.19
N HIS A 89 20.87 3.97 -1.69
CA HIS A 89 19.46 4.04 -2.08
C HIS A 89 18.58 4.85 -1.12
N GLY A 90 18.93 4.99 0.15
CA GLY A 90 18.19 5.77 1.15
C GLY A 90 16.74 5.26 1.38
N PHE A 91 16.60 4.25 2.24
CA PHE A 91 15.29 3.69 2.61
C PHE A 91 14.98 3.86 4.09
N ALA A 92 13.69 4.04 4.41
CA ALA A 92 13.16 4.02 5.74
C ALA A 92 11.98 3.06 5.85
N GLY A 93 12.01 2.15 6.81
CA GLY A 93 10.95 1.19 7.08
C GLY A 93 10.25 1.46 8.41
N ILE A 94 8.96 1.22 8.47
CA ILE A 94 8.15 1.30 9.68
C ILE A 94 7.11 0.19 9.71
N ALA A 95 6.79 -0.32 10.89
CA ALA A 95 5.64 -1.21 11.04
C ALA A 95 4.36 -0.49 10.61
N ARG A 96 3.57 -1.13 9.74
CA ARG A 96 2.30 -0.55 9.23
C ARG A 96 1.36 -0.17 10.38
N ARG A 97 1.33 -0.98 11.44
CA ARG A 97 0.55 -0.69 12.65
C ARG A 97 1.00 0.60 13.35
N GLU A 98 2.30 0.84 13.43
CA GLU A 98 2.85 2.07 14.05
C GLU A 98 2.49 3.32 13.22
N LEU A 99 2.63 3.24 11.90
CA LEU A 99 2.20 4.33 11.01
C LEU A 99 0.72 4.67 11.23
N LEU A 100 -0.17 3.66 11.19
CA LEU A 100 -1.60 3.86 11.43
C LEU A 100 -1.86 4.47 12.81
N GLY A 101 -1.19 3.99 13.85
CA GLY A 101 -1.34 4.51 15.20
C GLY A 101 -0.93 5.98 15.35
N VAL A 102 0.12 6.41 14.64
CA VAL A 102 0.52 7.83 14.59
C VAL A 102 -0.55 8.67 13.89
N LEU A 103 -1.01 8.23 12.72
CA LEU A 103 -2.03 8.97 11.96
C LEU A 103 -3.36 9.04 12.69
N GLN A 104 -3.82 7.96 13.32
CA GLN A 104 -5.06 7.93 14.10
C GLN A 104 -5.00 8.85 15.32
N ARG A 105 -3.90 8.86 16.06
CA ARG A 105 -3.71 9.81 17.17
C ARG A 105 -3.75 11.25 16.69
N ARG A 106 -3.03 11.55 15.59
CA ARG A 106 -3.01 12.91 15.03
C ARG A 106 -4.40 13.36 14.57
N CYS A 107 -5.17 12.48 13.96
CA CYS A 107 -6.58 12.72 13.62
C CYS A 107 -7.41 13.08 14.86
N SER A 108 -7.26 12.31 15.95
CA SER A 108 -7.97 12.55 17.22
C SER A 108 -7.59 13.90 17.82
N GLU A 109 -6.29 14.27 17.82
CA GLU A 109 -5.81 15.58 18.31
C GLU A 109 -6.43 16.77 17.55
N LEU A 110 -6.70 16.56 16.24
CA LEU A 110 -7.29 17.59 15.38
C LEU A 110 -8.83 17.54 15.34
N GLY A 111 -9.45 16.67 16.12
CA GLY A 111 -10.91 16.54 16.17
C GLY A 111 -11.53 15.85 14.96
N VAL A 112 -10.77 15.03 14.22
CA VAL A 112 -11.31 14.16 13.16
C VAL A 112 -12.02 12.98 13.82
N ARG A 113 -13.27 12.73 13.42
CA ARG A 113 -14.05 11.58 13.89
C ARG A 113 -13.70 10.35 13.06
N VAL A 114 -13.20 9.29 13.71
CA VAL A 114 -13.00 7.98 13.07
C VAL A 114 -13.95 6.98 13.71
N VAL A 115 -14.80 6.34 12.90
CA VAL A 115 -15.76 5.33 13.32
C VAL A 115 -15.20 3.96 12.91
N PHE A 116 -14.69 3.22 13.87
CA PHE A 116 -14.13 1.89 13.68
C PHE A 116 -15.20 0.80 13.76
N ASP A 117 -14.84 -0.42 13.36
CA ASP A 117 -15.70 -1.61 13.33
C ASP A 117 -17.01 -1.34 12.57
N ARG A 118 -16.97 -0.46 11.57
CA ARG A 118 -18.10 -0.06 10.73
C ARG A 118 -17.81 -0.32 9.27
N GLU A 119 -18.24 -1.48 8.79
CA GLU A 119 -18.26 -1.77 7.36
C GLU A 119 -19.48 -1.09 6.71
N MET A 120 -19.22 -0.23 5.71
CA MET A 120 -20.26 0.49 4.98
C MET A 120 -20.88 -0.40 3.91
N THR A 121 -22.21 -0.41 3.85
CA THR A 121 -22.97 -1.02 2.77
C THR A 121 -23.10 -0.07 1.58
N GLU A 122 -23.59 -0.55 0.44
CA GLU A 122 -23.87 0.31 -0.72
C GLU A 122 -24.90 1.41 -0.39
N ALA A 123 -25.95 1.07 0.39
CA ALA A 123 -26.94 2.02 0.84
C ALA A 123 -26.37 3.08 1.80
N ASP A 124 -25.47 2.69 2.71
CA ASP A 124 -24.77 3.66 3.57
C ASP A 124 -23.92 4.63 2.71
N ILE A 125 -23.22 4.14 1.69
CA ILE A 125 -22.38 4.94 0.78
C ILE A 125 -23.25 5.95 0.00
N GLU A 126 -24.40 5.51 -0.50
CA GLU A 126 -25.36 6.39 -1.18
C GLU A 126 -25.93 7.46 -0.25
N GLY A 127 -26.27 7.08 0.99
CA GLY A 127 -26.73 8.02 2.01
C GLY A 127 -25.68 9.11 2.29
N LEU A 128 -24.42 8.72 2.45
CA LEU A 128 -23.32 9.68 2.65
C LEU A 128 -23.13 10.59 1.44
N ALA A 129 -23.27 10.07 0.22
CA ALA A 129 -23.17 10.89 -0.99
C ALA A 129 -24.28 11.94 -1.11
N ASN A 130 -25.43 11.75 -0.43
CA ASN A 130 -26.49 12.75 -0.37
C ASN A 130 -26.30 13.76 0.77
N ASP A 131 -25.66 13.35 1.87
CA ASP A 131 -25.57 14.13 3.11
C ASP A 131 -24.30 14.97 3.25
N TYR A 132 -23.25 14.68 2.46
CA TYR A 132 -21.95 15.33 2.55
C TYR A 132 -21.62 16.15 1.31
N ASP A 133 -20.64 17.04 1.41
CA ASP A 133 -20.15 17.84 0.28
C ASP A 133 -19.11 17.07 -0.54
N LEU A 134 -18.30 16.24 0.14
CA LEU A 134 -17.22 15.44 -0.46
C LEU A 134 -17.22 14.03 0.17
N LEU A 135 -17.20 13.00 -0.68
CA LEU A 135 -17.07 11.60 -0.31
C LEU A 135 -15.75 11.04 -0.83
N LEU A 136 -14.87 10.61 0.08
CA LEU A 136 -13.61 9.97 -0.26
C LEU A 136 -13.78 8.46 -0.38
N GLY A 137 -13.48 7.88 -1.53
CA GLY A 137 -13.28 6.45 -1.73
C GLY A 137 -11.83 6.08 -1.43
N ALA A 138 -11.54 5.76 -0.17
CA ALA A 138 -10.21 5.35 0.31
C ALA A 138 -10.24 3.93 0.91
N ASP A 139 -11.14 3.11 0.42
CA ASP A 139 -11.50 1.77 0.89
C ASP A 139 -10.66 0.65 0.23
N GLY A 140 -9.56 1.03 -0.41
CA GLY A 140 -8.50 0.13 -0.86
C GLY A 140 -8.81 -0.64 -2.13
N VAL A 141 -8.08 -1.72 -2.33
CA VAL A 141 -8.06 -2.51 -3.57
C VAL A 141 -9.42 -3.03 -4.00
N ASN A 142 -10.27 -3.41 -3.04
CA ASN A 142 -11.64 -3.91 -3.27
C ASN A 142 -12.70 -2.81 -3.08
N SER A 143 -12.42 -1.59 -3.50
CA SER A 143 -13.24 -0.42 -3.26
C SER A 143 -14.70 -0.62 -3.67
N LYS A 144 -15.61 -0.49 -2.68
CA LYS A 144 -17.06 -0.45 -2.89
C LYS A 144 -17.49 0.88 -3.52
N VAL A 145 -16.79 1.97 -3.20
CA VAL A 145 -17.02 3.30 -3.80
C VAL A 145 -16.75 3.25 -5.30
N ARG A 146 -15.59 2.71 -5.71
CA ARG A 146 -15.25 2.53 -7.13
C ARG A 146 -16.28 1.65 -7.84
N LYS A 147 -16.69 0.54 -7.23
CA LYS A 147 -17.68 -0.38 -7.79
C LYS A 147 -19.05 0.27 -7.96
N ARG A 148 -19.50 1.04 -6.94
CA ARG A 148 -20.82 1.71 -6.97
C ARG A 148 -20.97 2.68 -8.14
N TRP A 149 -19.92 3.37 -8.51
CA TRP A 149 -19.89 4.34 -9.61
C TRP A 149 -18.94 3.92 -10.73
N GLU A 150 -18.88 2.63 -11.03
CA GLU A 150 -17.97 2.03 -11.99
C GLU A 150 -18.05 2.68 -13.37
N SER A 151 -19.26 2.99 -13.85
CA SER A 151 -19.45 3.67 -15.15
C SER A 151 -18.85 5.06 -15.23
N HIS A 152 -18.65 5.74 -14.08
CA HIS A 152 -18.02 7.07 -14.05
C HIS A 152 -16.51 6.99 -13.90
N PHE A 153 -15.99 6.01 -13.17
CA PHE A 153 -14.56 5.83 -12.95
C PHE A 153 -13.88 5.03 -14.05
N SER A 154 -14.62 4.21 -14.79
CA SER A 154 -14.13 3.33 -15.87
C SER A 154 -12.87 2.55 -15.46
N PRO A 155 -12.95 1.68 -14.44
CA PRO A 155 -11.80 0.95 -13.93
C PRO A 155 -11.31 -0.11 -14.92
N SER A 156 -9.98 -0.22 -15.02
CA SER A 156 -9.28 -1.37 -15.58
C SER A 156 -8.65 -2.16 -14.43
N ILE A 157 -9.03 -3.44 -14.29
CA ILE A 157 -8.52 -4.33 -13.24
C ILE A 157 -7.87 -5.54 -13.91
N ASP A 158 -6.54 -5.61 -13.86
CA ASP A 158 -5.75 -6.72 -14.37
C ASP A 158 -5.21 -7.56 -13.20
N VAL A 159 -5.81 -8.74 -12.97
CA VAL A 159 -5.37 -9.68 -11.94
C VAL A 159 -4.16 -10.44 -12.44
N ARG A 160 -3.02 -10.21 -11.76
CA ARG A 160 -1.72 -10.75 -12.15
C ARG A 160 -1.60 -12.25 -11.85
N LYS A 161 -0.64 -12.90 -12.52
CA LYS A 161 -0.56 -14.37 -12.55
C LYS A 161 0.19 -14.96 -11.36
N CYS A 162 1.20 -14.27 -10.84
CA CYS A 162 1.94 -14.75 -9.69
C CYS A 162 1.10 -14.76 -8.42
N LYS A 163 1.33 -15.77 -7.61
CA LYS A 163 0.81 -15.88 -6.25
C LYS A 163 1.80 -15.26 -5.29
N TYR A 164 1.31 -14.49 -4.31
CA TYR A 164 2.14 -14.02 -3.22
C TYR A 164 1.47 -14.23 -1.86
N ILE A 165 2.30 -14.37 -0.84
CA ILE A 165 1.86 -14.36 0.56
C ILE A 165 2.68 -13.35 1.34
N TRP A 166 2.00 -12.50 2.10
CA TRP A 166 2.64 -11.45 2.89
C TRP A 166 2.89 -11.93 4.31
N LEU A 167 4.14 -12.29 4.59
CA LEU A 167 4.61 -12.76 5.88
C LEU A 167 5.52 -11.71 6.54
N GLY A 168 5.77 -11.90 7.82
CA GLY A 168 6.86 -11.30 8.56
C GLY A 168 7.91 -12.35 8.93
N THR A 169 9.01 -11.89 9.53
CA THR A 169 9.99 -12.76 10.17
C THR A 169 10.58 -12.07 11.39
N ASP A 170 10.94 -12.85 12.41
CA ASP A 170 11.69 -12.40 13.57
C ASP A 170 13.20 -12.26 13.29
N ARG A 171 13.62 -12.53 12.04
CA ARG A 171 14.94 -12.16 11.55
C ARG A 171 14.95 -10.71 11.12
N ARG A 172 15.86 -9.89 11.65
CA ARG A 172 16.13 -8.56 11.13
C ARG A 172 17.09 -8.60 9.94
N TYR A 173 16.62 -8.21 8.78
CA TYR A 173 17.45 -7.92 7.62
C TYR A 173 18.09 -6.53 7.74
N SER A 174 19.27 -6.32 7.11
CA SER A 174 19.97 -5.03 7.11
C SER A 174 19.85 -4.26 5.80
N SER A 175 19.04 -4.75 4.87
CA SER A 175 18.92 -4.25 3.51
C SER A 175 17.52 -4.57 2.95
N PHE A 176 17.16 -3.94 1.86
CA PHE A 176 16.11 -4.49 1.01
C PHE A 176 16.67 -5.74 0.34
N THR A 177 16.12 -6.90 0.62
CA THR A 177 16.68 -8.19 0.23
C THR A 177 15.76 -8.91 -0.73
N PHE A 178 16.28 -9.25 -1.90
CA PHE A 178 15.64 -10.15 -2.85
C PHE A 178 16.36 -11.51 -2.80
N VAL A 179 15.57 -12.59 -2.74
CA VAL A 179 16.08 -13.95 -2.80
C VAL A 179 15.38 -14.67 -3.94
N PHE A 180 16.14 -15.35 -4.77
CA PHE A 180 15.63 -16.19 -5.84
C PHE A 180 16.11 -17.62 -5.59
N GLU A 181 15.15 -18.51 -5.31
CA GLU A 181 15.40 -19.93 -5.04
C GLU A 181 14.62 -20.81 -6.01
N LYS A 182 15.23 -21.95 -6.38
CA LYS A 182 14.64 -22.96 -7.23
C LYS A 182 14.76 -24.33 -6.58
N ASN A 183 13.67 -25.09 -6.55
CA ASN A 183 13.64 -26.47 -6.12
C ASN A 183 12.89 -27.34 -7.15
N GLU A 184 12.58 -28.58 -6.79
CA GLU A 184 11.85 -29.55 -7.62
C GLU A 184 10.43 -29.07 -8.00
N HIS A 185 9.85 -28.11 -7.28
CA HIS A 185 8.53 -27.56 -7.54
C HIS A 185 8.55 -26.32 -8.43
N GLY A 186 9.70 -25.66 -8.59
CA GLY A 186 9.86 -24.47 -9.41
C GLY A 186 10.58 -23.32 -8.72
N ASN A 187 10.31 -22.10 -9.16
CA ASN A 187 10.97 -20.88 -8.68
C ASN A 187 10.12 -20.15 -7.63
N PHE A 188 10.77 -19.74 -6.57
CA PHE A 188 10.22 -18.94 -5.49
C PHE A 188 11.11 -17.72 -5.25
N GLN A 189 10.50 -16.56 -5.03
CA GLN A 189 11.22 -15.33 -4.78
C GLN A 189 10.75 -14.66 -3.50
N VAL A 190 11.66 -13.93 -2.85
CA VAL A 190 11.41 -13.22 -1.60
C VAL A 190 11.69 -11.74 -1.77
N HIS A 191 10.84 -10.92 -1.18
CA HIS A 191 11.04 -9.50 -0.95
C HIS A 191 11.08 -9.29 0.57
N ALA A 192 12.25 -9.02 1.14
CA ALA A 192 12.40 -8.81 2.58
C ALA A 192 13.04 -7.47 2.88
N TYR A 193 12.57 -6.80 3.92
CA TYR A 193 13.11 -5.53 4.40
C TYR A 193 12.75 -5.29 5.87
N PRO A 194 13.63 -4.63 6.65
CA PRO A 194 13.36 -4.37 8.06
C PRO A 194 12.25 -3.33 8.23
N PHE A 195 11.46 -3.43 9.29
CA PHE A 195 10.47 -2.42 9.67
C PHE A 195 10.50 -2.04 11.14
N ASP A 196 11.27 -2.76 11.94
CA ASP A 196 11.59 -2.41 13.33
C ASP A 196 12.97 -2.98 13.72
N GLU A 197 13.34 -2.86 15.00
CA GLU A 197 14.66 -3.25 15.50
C GLU A 197 14.92 -4.77 15.48
N SER A 198 13.88 -5.59 15.40
CA SER A 198 13.94 -7.05 15.53
C SER A 198 13.32 -7.83 14.39
N ARG A 199 12.46 -7.21 13.58
CA ARG A 199 11.63 -7.90 12.60
C ARG A 199 11.76 -7.31 11.20
N SER A 200 11.41 -8.15 10.24
CA SER A 200 11.34 -7.76 8.83
C SER A 200 10.06 -8.26 8.16
N THR A 201 9.63 -7.57 7.15
CA THR A 201 8.67 -8.08 6.16
C THR A 201 9.34 -9.21 5.38
N PHE A 202 8.57 -10.23 5.00
CA PHE A 202 9.02 -11.36 4.21
C PHE A 202 7.90 -11.79 3.26
N ILE A 203 7.85 -11.19 2.08
CA ILE A 203 6.84 -11.52 1.06
C ILE A 203 7.42 -12.62 0.20
N VAL A 204 6.69 -13.73 0.06
CA VAL A 204 7.06 -14.78 -0.89
C VAL A 204 6.15 -14.71 -2.09
N GLU A 205 6.75 -14.78 -3.27
CA GLU A 205 6.06 -14.76 -4.56
C GLU A 205 6.52 -15.93 -5.43
N CYS A 206 5.61 -16.53 -6.22
CA CYS A 206 5.91 -17.57 -7.19
C CYS A 206 4.86 -17.62 -8.29
N ASP A 207 5.18 -18.24 -9.42
CA ASP A 207 4.20 -18.53 -10.46
C ASP A 207 3.17 -19.57 -10.01
N GLU A 208 2.00 -19.59 -10.63
CA GLU A 208 0.91 -20.49 -10.27
C GLU A 208 1.29 -21.97 -10.42
N ALA A 209 2.14 -22.32 -11.38
CA ALA A 209 2.57 -23.69 -11.60
C ALA A 209 3.46 -24.19 -10.44
N SER A 210 4.43 -23.37 -10.02
CA SER A 210 5.27 -23.64 -8.84
C SER A 210 4.44 -23.74 -7.56
N TRP A 211 3.48 -22.83 -7.38
CA TRP A 211 2.56 -22.83 -6.23
C TRP A 211 1.73 -24.13 -6.14
N ARG A 212 1.16 -24.58 -7.27
CA ARG A 212 0.40 -25.85 -7.34
C ARG A 212 1.30 -27.08 -7.19
N ALA A 213 2.48 -27.09 -7.82
CA ALA A 213 3.43 -28.20 -7.73
C ALA A 213 3.91 -28.43 -6.28
N ALA A 214 4.07 -27.35 -5.51
CA ALA A 214 4.39 -27.43 -4.08
C ALA A 214 3.17 -27.77 -3.19
N GLY A 215 1.98 -27.92 -3.77
CA GLY A 215 0.73 -28.20 -3.08
C GLY A 215 0.24 -27.07 -2.18
N LEU A 216 0.74 -25.84 -2.39
CA LEU A 216 0.40 -24.66 -1.58
C LEU A 216 -1.04 -24.17 -1.81
N ASP A 217 -1.68 -24.60 -2.90
CA ASP A 217 -3.08 -24.37 -3.21
C ASP A 217 -4.07 -25.10 -2.28
N ARG A 218 -3.60 -26.15 -1.60
CA ARG A 218 -4.43 -27.03 -0.75
C ARG A 218 -3.99 -27.06 0.71
N LYS A 219 -2.81 -26.51 1.01
CA LYS A 219 -2.26 -26.48 2.37
C LYS A 219 -2.88 -25.36 3.20
N PRO A 220 -3.22 -25.63 4.48
CA PRO A 220 -3.44 -24.57 5.46
C PRO A 220 -2.23 -23.63 5.53
N VAL A 221 -2.47 -22.40 6.01
CA VAL A 221 -1.40 -21.38 6.07
C VAL A 221 -0.21 -21.84 6.91
N GLU A 222 -0.45 -22.56 7.99
CA GLU A 222 0.59 -23.07 8.89
C GLU A 222 1.51 -24.08 8.19
N GLU A 223 0.96 -24.96 7.37
CA GLU A 223 1.75 -25.93 6.58
C GLU A 223 2.50 -25.24 5.43
N ALA A 224 1.87 -24.21 4.81
CA ALA A 224 2.53 -23.38 3.80
C ALA A 224 3.71 -22.63 4.41
N VAL A 225 3.55 -22.06 5.61
CA VAL A 225 4.63 -21.38 6.35
C VAL A 225 5.77 -22.36 6.67
N ALA A 226 5.46 -23.56 7.18
CA ALA A 226 6.49 -24.56 7.47
C ALA A 226 7.28 -24.99 6.21
N TYR A 227 6.60 -25.13 5.06
CA TYR A 227 7.25 -25.38 3.78
C TYR A 227 8.21 -24.24 3.39
N LEU A 228 7.75 -22.99 3.51
CA LEU A 228 8.55 -21.81 3.18
C LEU A 228 9.72 -21.62 4.15
N GLU A 229 9.55 -21.89 5.44
CA GLU A 229 10.65 -21.88 6.42
C GLU A 229 11.75 -22.88 6.04
N LYS A 230 11.36 -24.08 5.59
CA LYS A 230 12.32 -25.09 5.11
C LYS A 230 13.02 -24.64 3.83
N LEU A 231 12.28 -24.10 2.87
CA LEU A 231 12.81 -23.63 1.59
C LEU A 231 13.84 -22.49 1.78
N PHE A 232 13.53 -21.54 2.66
CA PHE A 232 14.35 -20.35 2.89
C PHE A 232 15.19 -20.42 4.19
N ALA A 233 15.42 -21.61 4.74
CA ALA A 233 16.10 -21.81 6.03
C ALA A 233 17.48 -21.11 6.11
N SER A 234 18.28 -21.17 5.03
CA SER A 234 19.59 -20.51 4.95
C SER A 234 19.50 -18.99 5.02
N TYR A 235 18.42 -18.41 4.47
CA TYR A 235 18.17 -16.97 4.48
C TYR A 235 17.47 -16.49 5.75
N LEU A 236 16.77 -17.36 6.45
CA LEU A 236 16.15 -17.05 7.75
C LEU A 236 17.16 -17.09 8.90
N GLY A 237 18.27 -17.85 8.75
CA GLY A 237 19.35 -17.89 9.74
C GLY A 237 18.88 -18.32 11.14
N GLY A 238 17.92 -19.25 11.21
CA GLY A 238 17.29 -19.72 12.44
C GLY A 238 16.05 -18.93 12.87
N GLY A 239 15.73 -17.83 12.22
CA GLY A 239 14.49 -17.06 12.45
C GLY A 239 13.25 -17.80 11.92
N LYS A 240 12.09 -17.35 12.38
CA LYS A 240 10.77 -17.90 12.05
C LYS A 240 9.99 -16.96 11.14
N LEU A 241 9.09 -17.52 10.33
CA LEU A 241 8.10 -16.77 9.59
C LEU A 241 6.88 -16.48 10.47
N LEU A 242 6.35 -15.30 10.34
CA LEU A 242 5.23 -14.78 11.13
C LEU A 242 4.04 -14.49 10.21
N THR A 243 2.83 -14.83 10.67
CA THR A 243 1.58 -14.55 9.95
C THR A 243 0.82 -13.37 10.57
N ASN A 244 0.14 -12.59 9.75
CA ASN A 244 -0.79 -11.55 10.17
C ASN A 244 -1.97 -11.49 9.19
N LYS A 245 -2.97 -12.35 9.38
CA LYS A 245 -4.07 -12.56 8.42
C LYS A 245 -3.53 -12.89 7.01
N SER A 246 -2.40 -13.61 6.96
CA SER A 246 -1.71 -13.94 5.72
C SER A 246 -2.48 -14.99 4.93
N SER A 247 -2.57 -14.81 3.62
CA SER A 247 -3.14 -15.76 2.66
C SER A 247 -2.48 -15.60 1.30
N TRP A 248 -2.56 -16.63 0.47
CA TRP A 248 -2.10 -16.56 -0.91
C TRP A 248 -3.06 -15.72 -1.75
N LEU A 249 -2.52 -14.72 -2.43
CA LEU A 249 -3.26 -13.76 -3.24
C LEU A 249 -2.63 -13.61 -4.62
N ASN A 250 -3.41 -13.09 -5.56
CA ASN A 250 -2.90 -12.53 -6.81
C ASN A 250 -2.92 -11.00 -6.68
N PHE A 251 -1.92 -10.34 -7.22
CA PHE A 251 -1.88 -8.89 -7.21
C PHE A 251 -2.81 -8.32 -8.29
N PRO A 252 -3.76 -7.42 -7.97
CA PRO A 252 -4.53 -6.71 -8.97
C PRO A 252 -3.86 -5.39 -9.34
N THR A 253 -3.54 -5.21 -10.62
CA THR A 253 -3.17 -3.90 -11.17
C THR A 253 -4.44 -3.13 -11.48
N ILE A 254 -4.70 -2.08 -10.74
CA ILE A 254 -5.90 -1.23 -10.85
C ILE A 254 -5.50 0.11 -11.47
N ARG A 255 -6.30 0.56 -12.43
CA ARG A 255 -6.29 1.92 -13.00
C ARG A 255 -7.72 2.38 -13.16
N ASN A 256 -7.94 3.69 -13.07
CA ASN A 256 -9.24 4.30 -13.34
C ASN A 256 -9.03 5.42 -14.34
N ASP A 257 -9.93 5.53 -15.34
CA ASP A 257 -9.88 6.62 -16.33
C ASP A 257 -10.21 7.96 -15.70
N ARG A 258 -11.06 7.96 -14.67
CA ARG A 258 -11.38 9.10 -13.85
C ARG A 258 -11.16 8.80 -12.38
N TRP A 259 -10.76 9.79 -11.62
CA TRP A 259 -10.57 9.63 -10.17
C TRP A 259 -11.61 10.39 -9.36
N TRP A 260 -12.40 11.21 -9.99
CA TRP A 260 -13.50 11.90 -9.34
C TRP A 260 -14.73 11.96 -10.23
N TRP A 261 -15.86 12.18 -9.61
CA TRP A 261 -17.16 12.36 -10.25
C TRP A 261 -18.05 13.17 -9.32
N LYS A 262 -18.98 13.97 -9.92
CA LYS A 262 -20.02 14.68 -9.20
C LYS A 262 -21.35 14.49 -9.91
N PRO A 263 -22.44 14.15 -9.17
CA PRO A 263 -23.77 14.10 -9.77
C PRO A 263 -24.20 15.48 -10.23
N ALA A 264 -25.04 15.52 -11.27
CA ALA A 264 -25.70 16.75 -11.67
C ALA A 264 -26.74 17.15 -10.59
N GLY A 265 -26.63 18.37 -10.07
CA GLY A 265 -27.48 18.87 -8.98
C GLY A 265 -26.89 18.67 -7.58
N ALA A 266 -27.75 18.37 -6.61
CA ALA A 266 -27.31 18.15 -5.22
C ALA A 266 -26.62 16.80 -5.04
N GLY A 267 -25.70 16.72 -4.11
CA GLY A 267 -24.93 15.52 -3.74
C GLY A 267 -23.44 15.77 -3.64
N ALA A 268 -22.74 14.90 -2.94
CA ALA A 268 -21.30 14.99 -2.77
C ALA A 268 -20.55 14.79 -4.08
N ALA A 269 -19.47 15.52 -4.25
CA ALA A 269 -18.43 15.07 -5.16
C ALA A 269 -17.78 13.80 -4.59
N VAL A 270 -17.53 12.80 -5.44
CA VAL A 270 -16.91 11.53 -5.05
C VAL A 270 -15.51 11.47 -5.65
N VAL A 271 -14.49 11.20 -4.82
CA VAL A 271 -13.09 11.13 -5.26
C VAL A 271 -12.42 9.85 -4.74
N LEU A 272 -11.65 9.19 -5.60
CA LEU A 272 -10.86 8.01 -5.25
C LEU A 272 -9.45 8.39 -4.82
N MET A 273 -8.92 7.68 -3.81
CA MET A 273 -7.57 7.86 -3.28
C MET A 273 -6.90 6.52 -2.99
N GLY A 274 -5.57 6.49 -3.00
CA GLY A 274 -4.79 5.31 -2.67
C GLY A 274 -5.10 4.12 -3.59
N ASP A 275 -5.18 2.92 -3.02
CA ASP A 275 -5.43 1.69 -3.80
C ASP A 275 -6.84 1.62 -4.42
N ALA A 276 -7.78 2.44 -3.97
CA ALA A 276 -9.08 2.59 -4.64
C ALA A 276 -8.91 3.30 -5.99
N ALA A 277 -8.03 4.29 -6.08
CA ALA A 277 -7.73 5.01 -7.31
C ALA A 277 -6.80 4.22 -8.24
N ARG A 278 -5.74 3.63 -7.70
CA ARG A 278 -4.76 2.83 -8.47
C ARG A 278 -3.88 2.00 -7.54
N THR A 279 -3.34 0.89 -8.06
CA THR A 279 -2.36 0.08 -7.34
C THR A 279 -0.99 0.15 -8.00
N ALA A 280 0.06 -0.04 -7.20
CA ALA A 280 1.43 -0.25 -7.67
C ALA A 280 1.97 -1.53 -7.02
N HIS A 281 2.64 -2.38 -7.80
CA HIS A 281 3.15 -3.66 -7.31
C HIS A 281 4.10 -3.44 -6.12
N PHE A 282 4.01 -4.33 -5.13
CA PHE A 282 4.75 -4.21 -3.86
C PHE A 282 6.27 -4.32 -4.00
N SER A 283 6.77 -4.86 -5.13
CA SER A 283 8.20 -5.00 -5.40
C SER A 283 9.02 -3.71 -5.35
N ILE A 284 8.36 -2.57 -5.56
CA ILE A 284 9.01 -1.25 -5.50
C ILE A 284 8.67 -0.47 -4.21
N GLY A 285 7.87 -1.07 -3.30
CA GLY A 285 7.56 -0.47 -1.99
C GLY A 285 6.75 0.83 -2.00
N SER A 286 6.03 1.16 -3.09
CA SER A 286 5.49 2.52 -3.29
C SER A 286 4.01 2.71 -2.92
N GLY A 287 3.24 1.67 -2.59
CA GLY A 287 1.78 1.79 -2.39
C GLY A 287 1.39 2.81 -1.31
N THR A 288 1.97 2.70 -0.12
CA THR A 288 1.69 3.63 0.99
C THR A 288 2.21 5.03 0.71
N LYS A 289 3.40 5.16 0.10
CA LYS A 289 3.94 6.44 -0.39
C LYS A 289 2.93 7.15 -1.27
N LEU A 290 2.47 6.49 -2.33
CA LEU A 290 1.52 7.05 -3.29
C LEU A 290 0.19 7.44 -2.61
N ALA A 291 -0.29 6.63 -1.67
CA ALA A 291 -1.52 6.92 -0.92
C ALA A 291 -1.41 8.20 -0.07
N MET A 292 -0.28 8.43 0.57
CA MET A 292 -0.04 9.65 1.37
C MET A 292 0.26 10.87 0.48
N GLU A 293 0.91 10.69 -0.65
CA GLU A 293 1.09 11.76 -1.65
C GLU A 293 -0.24 12.19 -2.29
N ASP A 294 -1.19 11.28 -2.48
CA ASP A 294 -2.56 11.66 -2.90
C ASP A 294 -3.22 12.57 -1.87
N SER A 295 -2.99 12.32 -0.58
CA SER A 295 -3.51 13.17 0.49
C SER A 295 -2.97 14.59 0.41
N ILE A 296 -1.66 14.73 0.19
CA ILE A 296 -1.01 16.03 0.00
C ILE A 296 -1.59 16.72 -1.24
N GLY A 297 -1.60 16.03 -2.38
CA GLY A 297 -2.09 16.59 -3.64
C GLY A 297 -3.54 17.06 -3.57
N LEU A 298 -4.44 16.27 -2.94
CA LEU A 298 -5.84 16.68 -2.78
C LEU A 298 -5.98 17.87 -1.82
N ALA A 299 -5.29 17.85 -0.67
CA ALA A 299 -5.34 18.96 0.29
C ALA A 299 -4.80 20.27 -0.31
N GLU A 300 -3.70 20.21 -1.06
CA GLU A 300 -3.13 21.37 -1.74
C GLU A 300 -4.02 21.87 -2.87
N ALA A 301 -4.61 20.99 -3.68
CA ALA A 301 -5.53 21.37 -4.73
C ALA A 301 -6.76 22.09 -4.14
N MET A 302 -7.32 21.56 -3.04
CA MET A 302 -8.45 22.20 -2.35
C MET A 302 -8.09 23.53 -1.68
N ALA A 303 -6.83 23.76 -1.31
CA ALA A 303 -6.39 25.02 -0.73
C ALA A 303 -6.17 26.11 -1.79
N ARG A 304 -5.86 25.75 -3.03
CA ARG A 304 -5.50 26.69 -4.11
C ARG A 304 -6.65 26.99 -5.06
N ALA A 305 -7.53 26.03 -5.29
CA ALA A 305 -8.58 26.17 -6.28
C ALA A 305 -9.77 27.02 -5.75
N PRO A 306 -10.42 27.81 -6.61
CA PRO A 306 -11.57 28.63 -6.22
C PRO A 306 -12.85 27.82 -5.97
N SER A 307 -12.92 26.58 -6.45
CA SER A 307 -14.04 25.67 -6.25
C SER A 307 -13.59 24.23 -5.99
N LEU A 308 -14.47 23.44 -5.38
CA LEU A 308 -14.20 22.01 -5.15
C LEU A 308 -13.99 21.26 -6.48
N GLU A 309 -14.79 21.56 -7.49
CA GLU A 309 -14.68 20.88 -8.79
C GLU A 309 -13.32 21.17 -9.46
N GLU A 310 -12.87 22.42 -9.46
CA GLU A 310 -11.54 22.78 -9.98
C GLU A 310 -10.42 22.12 -9.17
N ALA A 311 -10.58 22.01 -7.85
CA ALA A 311 -9.65 21.29 -7.00
C ALA A 311 -9.54 19.80 -7.39
N LEU A 312 -10.69 19.13 -7.64
CA LEU A 312 -10.72 17.73 -8.02
C LEU A 312 -10.14 17.49 -9.42
N VAL A 313 -10.36 18.41 -10.35
CA VAL A 313 -9.69 18.40 -11.68
C VAL A 313 -8.18 18.51 -11.51
N ALA A 314 -7.71 19.48 -10.74
CA ALA A 314 -6.28 19.68 -10.51
C ALA A 314 -5.64 18.48 -9.82
N TYR A 315 -6.29 17.91 -8.79
CA TYR A 315 -5.87 16.71 -8.11
C TYR A 315 -5.74 15.51 -9.07
N GLU A 316 -6.77 15.25 -9.89
CA GLU A 316 -6.75 14.14 -10.84
C GLU A 316 -5.60 14.28 -11.83
N LEU A 317 -5.41 15.45 -12.43
CA LEU A 317 -4.36 15.69 -13.41
C LEU A 317 -2.96 15.48 -12.81
N ASP A 318 -2.67 16.15 -11.69
CA ASP A 318 -1.37 16.07 -11.02
C ASP A 318 -1.05 14.64 -10.57
N ARG A 319 -1.99 14.01 -9.86
CA ARG A 319 -1.72 12.71 -9.25
C ARG A 319 -1.71 11.56 -10.25
N LYS A 320 -2.48 11.63 -11.33
CA LYS A 320 -2.42 10.63 -12.41
C LYS A 320 -1.07 10.66 -13.09
N ASP A 321 -0.56 11.83 -13.45
CA ASP A 321 0.75 11.96 -14.10
C ASP A 321 1.89 11.48 -13.19
N ALA A 322 1.92 11.94 -11.94
CA ALA A 322 2.93 11.53 -10.97
C ALA A 322 2.89 10.00 -10.71
N SER A 323 1.70 9.44 -10.53
CA SER A 323 1.55 8.01 -10.25
C SER A 323 1.78 7.12 -11.49
N ALA A 324 1.51 7.61 -12.70
CA ALA A 324 1.72 6.83 -13.94
C ALA A 324 3.19 6.41 -14.13
N ARG A 325 4.13 7.29 -13.78
CA ARG A 325 5.58 6.99 -13.83
C ARG A 325 5.95 5.86 -12.86
N ILE A 326 5.44 5.95 -11.63
CA ILE A 326 5.68 4.93 -10.61
C ILE A 326 4.98 3.61 -10.97
N GLN A 327 3.74 3.67 -11.48
CA GLN A 327 3.04 2.49 -11.96
C GLN A 327 3.77 1.81 -13.13
N LYS A 328 4.38 2.57 -14.03
CA LYS A 328 5.20 2.00 -15.10
C LYS A 328 6.40 1.24 -14.54
N SER A 329 7.16 1.85 -13.64
CA SER A 329 8.29 1.18 -12.98
C SER A 329 7.85 -0.06 -12.19
N ALA A 330 6.71 0.02 -11.50
CA ALA A 330 6.12 -1.10 -10.78
C ALA A 330 5.68 -2.22 -11.74
N GLN A 331 5.15 -1.87 -12.91
CA GLN A 331 4.75 -2.82 -13.94
C GLN A 331 5.98 -3.52 -14.55
N ASP A 332 7.03 -2.77 -14.85
CA ASP A 332 8.28 -3.34 -15.37
C ASP A 332 8.91 -4.31 -14.36
N SER A 333 8.94 -3.93 -13.09
CA SER A 333 9.37 -4.78 -11.98
C SER A 333 8.50 -6.03 -11.83
N LEU A 334 7.18 -5.89 -11.85
CA LEU A 334 6.22 -7.00 -11.80
C LEU A 334 6.44 -7.98 -12.96
N MET A 335 6.62 -7.48 -14.18
CA MET A 335 6.89 -8.31 -15.36
C MET A 335 8.21 -9.08 -15.23
N PHE A 336 9.23 -8.49 -14.62
CA PHE A 336 10.47 -9.19 -14.29
C PHE A 336 10.21 -10.36 -13.34
N PHE A 337 9.48 -10.13 -12.24
CA PHE A 337 9.18 -11.18 -11.25
C PHE A 337 8.29 -12.28 -11.81
N GLU A 338 7.32 -11.97 -12.65
CA GLU A 338 6.49 -12.98 -13.34
C GLU A 338 7.28 -13.84 -14.34
N ASN A 339 8.40 -13.34 -14.84
CA ASN A 339 9.27 -14.02 -15.80
C ASN A 339 10.59 -14.52 -15.18
N VAL A 340 10.70 -14.53 -13.87
CA VAL A 340 11.91 -14.94 -13.12
C VAL A 340 12.46 -16.29 -13.59
N LYS A 341 11.59 -17.26 -13.89
CA LYS A 341 12.00 -18.57 -14.38
C LYS A 341 12.90 -18.48 -15.62
N ARG A 342 12.53 -17.62 -16.58
CA ARG A 342 13.32 -17.40 -17.81
C ARG A 342 14.70 -16.82 -17.47
N TYR A 343 14.74 -15.81 -16.63
CA TYR A 343 16.02 -15.17 -16.26
C TYR A 343 16.87 -16.05 -15.37
N TYR A 344 16.25 -16.83 -14.46
CA TYR A 344 16.97 -17.73 -13.57
C TYR A 344 17.71 -18.83 -14.33
N ASP A 345 17.11 -19.39 -15.37
CA ASP A 345 17.68 -20.51 -16.14
C ASP A 345 18.74 -20.02 -17.16
N ASP A 346 18.55 -18.85 -17.77
CA ASP A 346 19.39 -18.33 -18.85
C ASP A 346 20.64 -17.59 -18.37
N GLN A 347 20.68 -17.12 -17.14
CA GLN A 347 21.80 -16.31 -16.66
C GLN A 347 22.87 -17.14 -15.97
N SER A 348 24.13 -16.93 -16.39
CA SER A 348 25.29 -17.22 -15.57
C SER A 348 25.17 -16.50 -14.22
N PRO A 349 25.73 -17.03 -13.12
CA PRO A 349 25.87 -16.28 -11.89
C PRO A 349 26.51 -14.93 -12.20
N LEU A 350 25.97 -13.87 -11.61
CA LEU A 350 26.46 -12.49 -11.79
C LEU A 350 27.94 -12.34 -11.47
#